data_2d58ebea5f174c320be25f77897f13ce
#
_entry.id   2d58ebea5f174c320be25f77897f13ce
#
_cell.length_a   1.000
_cell.length_b   1.000
_cell.length_c   1.000
_cell.angle_alpha   90.00
_cell.angle_beta   90.00
_cell.angle_gamma   90.00
#
_symmetry.space_group_name_H-M   'P 1'
#
loop_
_entity.id
_entity.type
_entity.pdbx_description
1 polymer ?
#
loop_
_entity_poly.entity_id
_entity_poly.type
_entity_poly.pdbx_seq_one_letter_code
_entity_poly.pdbx_strand_id
1 'polypeptide(L)'
;ANYRTPVQADPALLQEFTTGVDTWPYNQPENRDEQAALTSYLNQNAGYRHGEHLWSTDLNKTTMTGYVGSALVLKAGGLLHIPFGILYKLGRLGNIYVYAAVLYFAIKKTPVGKAILAFLALMPEPMMLAGAYSYDPTVTAFLWLSFAGILEAALGGRKMDWKAYALIVLTFVWGCRVKAVYAPLILLGLMIPAEKFRSKREMYLMKGGFIVI
;
A
#
# COMPACT_ATOMS: atom_id res chain seq x y z
N ALA A 1 17.26 5.85 11.64
CA ALA A 1 16.58 7.06 12.11
C ALA A 1 15.20 6.65 12.61
N ASN A 2 15.01 6.70 13.93
CA ASN A 2 13.72 6.39 14.56
C ASN A 2 12.77 7.54 14.26
N TYR A 3 11.77 7.31 13.45
CA TYR A 3 10.69 8.26 13.26
C TYR A 3 9.73 8.13 14.44
N ARG A 4 9.82 9.08 15.34
CA ARG A 4 8.87 9.20 16.44
C ARG A 4 7.69 10.02 15.95
N THR A 5 6.50 9.43 15.93
CA THR A 5 5.27 10.18 15.74
C THR A 5 4.86 10.74 17.08
N PRO A 6 4.79 12.06 17.26
CA PRO A 6 4.38 12.63 18.52
C PRO A 6 2.85 12.56 18.65
N VAL A 7 2.35 11.54 19.30
CA VAL A 7 0.99 11.53 19.85
C VAL A 7 1.17 11.68 21.35
N GLN A 8 0.77 12.81 21.93
CA GLN A 8 0.65 12.93 23.39
C GLN A 8 -0.62 12.18 23.81
N ALA A 9 -0.50 10.90 24.07
CA ALA A 9 -1.54 10.13 24.70
C ALA A 9 -0.95 9.53 25.99
N ASP A 10 -1.78 9.36 27.00
CA ASP A 10 -1.38 8.65 28.20
C ASP A 10 -0.92 7.23 27.78
N PRO A 11 0.33 6.83 28.06
CA PRO A 11 0.83 5.52 27.68
C PRO A 11 -0.01 4.37 28.24
N ALA A 12 -0.59 4.53 29.44
CA ALA A 12 -1.44 3.51 30.05
C ALA A 12 -2.74 3.34 29.28
N LEU A 13 -3.36 4.44 28.84
CA LEU A 13 -4.57 4.42 28.04
C LEU A 13 -4.35 3.85 26.65
N LEU A 14 -3.23 4.18 26.00
CA LEU A 14 -2.85 3.59 24.72
C LEU A 14 -2.57 2.09 24.86
N GLN A 15 -1.95 1.67 25.96
CA GLN A 15 -1.69 0.27 26.22
C GLN A 15 -3.00 -0.51 26.45
N GLU A 16 -3.96 0.07 27.15
CA GLU A 16 -5.28 -0.51 27.36
C GLU A 16 -6.03 -0.69 26.03
N PHE A 17 -6.00 0.32 25.15
CA PHE A 17 -6.60 0.23 23.82
C PHE A 17 -5.87 -0.73 22.88
N THR A 18 -4.55 -0.78 22.90
CA THR A 18 -3.76 -1.71 22.06
C THR A 18 -3.88 -3.14 22.55
N THR A 19 -3.95 -3.40 23.84
CA THR A 19 -4.19 -4.74 24.38
C THR A 19 -5.60 -5.23 24.08
N GLY A 20 -6.59 -4.34 24.00
CA GLY A 20 -7.94 -4.68 23.56
C GLY A 20 -8.03 -5.05 22.08
N VAL A 21 -7.14 -4.52 21.23
CA VAL A 21 -7.07 -4.85 19.79
C VAL A 21 -6.31 -6.15 19.54
N ASP A 22 -5.35 -6.48 20.39
CA ASP A 22 -4.50 -7.68 20.26
C ASP A 22 -5.10 -8.91 20.96
N THR A 23 -6.29 -8.82 21.57
CA THR A 23 -6.90 -9.98 22.21
C THR A 23 -7.43 -10.97 21.20
N TRP A 24 -6.86 -12.13 21.21
CA TRP A 24 -7.37 -13.33 20.55
C TRP A 24 -8.61 -13.86 21.29
N PRO A 25 -9.72 -14.24 20.60
CA PRO A 25 -9.89 -14.33 19.15
C PRO A 25 -10.31 -13.00 18.51
N TYR A 26 -9.91 -12.77 17.25
CA TYR A 26 -10.18 -11.57 16.44
C TYR A 26 -11.68 -11.24 16.20
N ASN A 27 -12.59 -11.99 16.77
CA ASN A 27 -14.03 -11.87 16.61
C ASN A 27 -14.71 -11.17 17.80
N GLN A 28 -14.01 -10.32 18.52
CA GLN A 28 -14.68 -9.51 19.53
C GLN A 28 -15.57 -8.46 18.85
N PRO A 29 -16.84 -8.32 19.26
CA PRO A 29 -17.70 -7.27 18.74
C PRO A 29 -17.06 -5.91 19.01
N GLU A 30 -16.97 -5.06 17.98
CA GLU A 30 -16.52 -3.68 18.14
C GLU A 30 -17.33 -3.00 19.24
N ASN A 31 -16.67 -2.62 20.31
CA ASN A 31 -17.31 -1.83 21.34
C ASN A 31 -17.35 -0.37 20.87
N ARG A 32 -18.50 0.05 20.36
CA ARG A 32 -18.69 1.42 19.84
C ARG A 32 -18.47 2.49 20.91
N ASP A 33 -18.74 2.17 22.16
CA ASP A 33 -18.55 3.11 23.26
C ASP A 33 -17.06 3.32 23.56
N GLU A 34 -16.24 2.29 23.49
CA GLU A 34 -14.79 2.38 23.61
C GLU A 34 -14.17 3.17 22.44
N GLN A 35 -14.63 2.93 21.21
CA GLN A 35 -14.17 3.72 20.05
C GLN A 35 -14.56 5.20 20.16
N ALA A 36 -15.77 5.50 20.67
CA ALA A 36 -16.21 6.86 20.89
C ALA A 36 -15.39 7.54 22.00
N ALA A 37 -15.12 6.83 23.11
CA ALA A 37 -14.27 7.31 24.19
C ALA A 37 -12.84 7.57 23.73
N LEU A 38 -12.22 6.66 22.97
CA LEU A 38 -10.91 6.84 22.38
C LEU A 38 -10.87 8.04 21.44
N THR A 39 -11.86 8.17 20.57
CA THR A 39 -11.94 9.30 19.62
C THR A 39 -12.05 10.63 20.37
N SER A 40 -12.89 10.67 21.41
CA SER A 40 -13.03 11.86 22.27
C SER A 40 -11.74 12.21 22.98
N TYR A 41 -11.08 11.23 23.58
CA TYR A 41 -9.80 11.39 24.26
C TYR A 41 -8.72 11.91 23.31
N LEU A 42 -8.57 11.30 22.15
CA LEU A 42 -7.58 11.71 21.15
C LEU A 42 -7.85 13.13 20.61
N ASN A 43 -9.11 13.51 20.43
CA ASN A 43 -9.46 14.87 20.01
C ASN A 43 -9.13 15.93 21.07
N GLN A 44 -9.26 15.58 22.35
CA GLN A 44 -8.96 16.49 23.46
C GLN A 44 -7.46 16.63 23.72
N ASN A 45 -6.72 15.53 23.58
CA ASN A 45 -5.31 15.44 24.00
C ASN A 45 -4.32 15.41 22.84
N ALA A 46 -4.75 15.15 21.60
CA ALA A 46 -3.88 15.21 20.44
C ALA A 46 -3.59 16.66 20.06
N GLY A 47 -2.68 17.27 20.77
CA GLY A 47 -2.02 18.48 20.30
C GLY A 47 -0.99 18.11 19.25
N TYR A 48 -0.84 18.94 18.19
CA TYR A 48 0.30 18.85 17.27
C TYR A 48 1.62 19.29 17.92
N ARG A 49 1.73 19.18 19.22
CA ARG A 49 2.94 19.51 19.98
C ARG A 49 3.95 18.37 19.82
N HIS A 50 5.19 18.71 19.59
CA HIS A 50 6.31 17.79 19.69
C HIS A 50 6.42 17.30 21.14
N GLY A 51 5.77 16.20 21.46
CA GLY A 51 5.86 15.56 22.77
C GLY A 51 7.14 14.74 22.88
N GLU A 52 7.75 14.75 24.05
CA GLU A 52 9.07 14.14 24.27
C GLU A 52 9.08 12.61 24.26
N HIS A 53 7.97 11.93 24.38
CA HIS A 53 7.94 10.45 24.37
C HIS A 53 6.69 9.92 23.73
N LEU A 54 6.88 9.08 22.72
CA LEU A 54 5.85 8.11 22.37
C LEU A 54 6.43 7.04 21.49
N TRP A 55 5.93 5.88 21.66
CA TRP A 55 6.12 4.65 20.91
C TRP A 55 7.09 4.76 19.73
N SER A 56 8.34 4.36 19.92
CA SER A 56 9.22 4.02 18.81
C SER A 56 8.90 2.59 18.39
N THR A 57 7.98 2.40 17.49
CA THR A 57 8.05 1.21 16.67
C THR A 57 9.25 1.40 15.74
N ASP A 58 10.17 0.45 15.73
CA ASP A 58 11.24 0.39 14.73
C ASP A 58 10.63 0.11 13.35
N LEU A 59 9.93 1.13 12.82
CA LEU A 59 9.42 1.07 11.46
C LEU A 59 10.62 1.07 10.52
N ASN A 60 10.88 -0.09 9.93
CA ASN A 60 11.84 -0.20 8.87
C ASN A 60 11.46 0.78 7.75
N LYS A 61 12.42 1.56 7.24
CA LYS A 61 12.22 2.53 6.15
C LYS A 61 11.51 1.92 4.94
N THR A 62 11.69 0.64 4.68
CA THR A 62 11.04 -0.08 3.61
C THR A 62 9.54 -0.24 3.83
N THR A 63 9.12 -0.53 5.06
CA THR A 63 7.70 -0.70 5.43
C THR A 63 6.94 0.63 5.32
N MET A 64 7.61 1.77 5.58
CA MET A 64 6.98 3.10 5.50
C MET A 64 6.45 3.43 4.11
N THR A 65 7.05 2.89 3.05
CA THR A 65 6.60 3.13 1.67
C THR A 65 5.20 2.57 1.38
N GLY A 66 4.78 1.56 2.14
CA GLY A 66 3.43 0.99 2.05
C GLY A 66 2.33 1.90 2.57
N TYR A 67 2.67 2.87 3.43
CA TYR A 67 1.73 3.80 4.06
C TYR A 67 1.67 5.18 3.38
N VAL A 68 2.19 5.30 2.16
CA VAL A 68 2.34 6.59 1.47
C VAL A 68 1.03 7.38 1.39
N GLY A 69 -0.10 6.72 1.13
CA GLY A 69 -1.42 7.37 1.03
C GLY A 69 -1.85 8.00 2.36
N SER A 70 -1.82 7.21 3.42
CA SER A 70 -2.14 7.71 4.77
C SER A 70 -1.16 8.78 5.24
N ALA A 71 0.14 8.57 5.01
CA ALA A 71 1.18 9.49 5.45
C ALA A 71 1.04 10.88 4.82
N LEU A 72 0.72 10.95 3.52
CA LEU A 72 0.50 12.22 2.83
C LEU A 72 -0.70 12.97 3.40
N VAL A 73 -1.82 12.26 3.63
CA VAL A 73 -3.03 12.86 4.20
C VAL A 73 -2.81 13.31 5.65
N LEU A 74 -2.17 12.48 6.47
CA LEU A 74 -1.85 12.83 7.86
C LEU A 74 -0.92 14.04 7.93
N LYS A 75 0.10 14.11 7.07
CA LYS A 75 1.01 15.25 7.02
C LYS A 75 0.30 16.53 6.59
N ALA A 76 -0.50 16.46 5.52
CA ALA A 76 -1.25 17.62 5.03
C ALA A 76 -2.28 18.10 6.05
N GLY A 77 -3.04 17.19 6.67
CA GLY A 77 -4.02 17.54 7.68
C GLY A 77 -3.39 18.06 8.98
N GLY A 78 -2.20 17.57 9.34
CA GLY A 78 -1.42 18.11 10.46
C GLY A 78 -1.01 19.58 10.22
N LEU A 79 -0.59 19.92 8.99
CA LEU A 79 -0.29 21.31 8.60
C LEU A 79 -1.54 22.21 8.64
N LEU A 80 -2.70 21.66 8.37
CA LEU A 80 -3.99 22.37 8.41
C LEU A 80 -4.63 22.36 9.81
N HIS A 81 -3.98 21.78 10.81
CA HIS A 81 -4.47 21.65 12.20
C HIS A 81 -5.85 20.96 12.29
N ILE A 82 -6.12 19.99 11.41
CA ILE A 82 -7.37 19.22 11.44
C ILE A 82 -7.41 18.38 12.73
N PRO A 83 -8.55 18.35 13.47
CA PRO A 83 -8.69 17.53 14.65
C PRO A 83 -8.37 16.06 14.39
N PHE A 84 -7.68 15.40 15.32
CA PHE A 84 -7.13 14.05 15.12
C PHE A 84 -8.19 13.03 14.74
N GLY A 85 -9.37 13.03 15.35
CA GLY A 85 -10.44 12.07 15.04
C GLY A 85 -10.93 12.16 13.59
N ILE A 86 -10.95 13.36 13.00
CA ILE A 86 -11.25 13.57 11.57
C ILE A 86 -10.05 13.13 10.74
N LEU A 87 -8.86 13.57 11.13
CA LEU A 87 -7.61 13.28 10.43
C LEU A 87 -7.31 11.79 10.36
N TYR A 88 -7.60 11.04 11.41
CA TYR A 88 -7.50 9.58 11.45
C TYR A 88 -8.38 8.93 10.38
N LYS A 89 -9.64 9.36 10.24
CA LYS A 89 -10.56 8.87 9.21
C LYS A 89 -10.08 9.25 7.80
N LEU A 90 -9.61 10.49 7.62
CA LEU A 90 -9.07 10.95 6.34
C LEU A 90 -7.80 10.18 5.94
N GLY A 91 -6.94 9.82 6.89
CA GLY A 91 -5.76 8.99 6.63
C GLY A 91 -6.12 7.61 6.06
N ARG A 92 -7.20 6.99 6.55
CA ARG A 92 -7.74 5.74 5.99
C ARG A 92 -8.24 5.94 4.55
N LEU A 93 -8.94 7.04 4.27
CA LEU A 93 -9.36 7.40 2.91
C LEU A 93 -8.16 7.60 1.98
N GLY A 94 -7.05 8.15 2.47
CA GLY A 94 -5.80 8.26 1.72
C GLY A 94 -5.29 6.91 1.21
N ASN A 95 -5.36 5.87 2.02
CA ASN A 95 -5.00 4.51 1.62
C ASN A 95 -5.95 3.96 0.54
N ILE A 96 -7.27 4.09 0.76
CA ILE A 96 -8.28 3.68 -0.22
C ILE A 96 -8.05 4.40 -1.55
N TYR A 97 -7.74 5.69 -1.52
CA TYR A 97 -7.52 6.47 -2.73
C TYR A 97 -6.31 5.98 -3.54
N VAL A 98 -5.18 5.74 -2.87
CA VAL A 98 -3.98 5.18 -3.54
C VAL A 98 -4.29 3.81 -4.12
N TYR A 99 -4.93 2.93 -3.35
CA TYR A 99 -5.35 1.61 -3.80
C TYR A 99 -6.22 1.69 -5.06
N ALA A 100 -7.29 2.48 -5.01
CA ALA A 100 -8.22 2.62 -6.12
C ALA A 100 -7.57 3.24 -7.36
N ALA A 101 -6.73 4.28 -7.18
CA ALA A 101 -6.05 4.95 -8.28
C ALA A 101 -5.08 4.00 -9.00
N VAL A 102 -4.24 3.28 -8.25
CA VAL A 102 -3.27 2.35 -8.84
C VAL A 102 -3.98 1.19 -9.55
N LEU A 103 -5.03 0.63 -8.93
CA LEU A 103 -5.82 -0.43 -9.54
C LEU A 103 -6.59 0.02 -10.78
N TYR A 104 -7.09 1.25 -10.80
CA TYR A 104 -7.69 1.82 -12.00
C TYR A 104 -6.73 1.76 -13.19
N PHE A 105 -5.46 2.16 -12.97
CA PHE A 105 -4.44 2.06 -14.02
C PHE A 105 -4.11 0.61 -14.38
N ALA A 106 -4.07 -0.29 -13.41
CA ALA A 106 -3.87 -1.72 -13.65
C ALA A 106 -4.98 -2.31 -14.53
N ILE A 107 -6.25 -2.08 -14.17
CA ILE A 107 -7.42 -2.55 -14.91
C ILE A 107 -7.44 -1.94 -16.32
N LYS A 108 -7.17 -0.63 -16.44
CA LYS A 108 -7.12 0.04 -17.74
C LYS A 108 -6.06 -0.55 -18.66
N LYS A 109 -4.89 -0.87 -18.09
CA LYS A 109 -3.72 -1.40 -18.80
C LYS A 109 -3.89 -2.88 -19.20
N THR A 110 -4.60 -3.67 -18.42
CA THR A 110 -4.80 -5.09 -18.65
C THR A 110 -5.53 -5.32 -19.99
N PRO A 111 -4.96 -6.11 -20.94
CA PRO A 111 -5.57 -6.34 -22.26
C PRO A 111 -6.76 -7.31 -22.20
N VAL A 112 -6.70 -8.28 -21.28
CA VAL A 112 -7.74 -9.34 -21.11
C VAL A 112 -8.06 -9.49 -19.62
N GLY A 113 -9.29 -9.93 -19.29
CA GLY A 113 -9.66 -10.23 -17.90
C GLY A 113 -9.89 -9.00 -17.01
N LYS A 114 -10.19 -7.81 -17.57
CA LYS A 114 -10.44 -6.58 -16.81
C LYS A 114 -11.51 -6.76 -15.73
N ALA A 115 -12.61 -7.46 -16.07
CA ALA A 115 -13.70 -7.72 -15.14
C ALA A 115 -13.25 -8.62 -13.96
N ILE A 116 -12.41 -9.62 -14.24
CA ILE A 116 -11.85 -10.51 -13.23
C ILE A 116 -10.97 -9.71 -12.27
N LEU A 117 -10.09 -8.88 -12.81
CA LEU A 117 -9.20 -8.03 -12.01
C LEU A 117 -10.00 -7.05 -11.15
N ALA A 118 -11.04 -6.42 -11.72
CA ALA A 118 -11.93 -5.52 -10.98
C ALA A 118 -12.70 -6.26 -9.89
N PHE A 119 -13.21 -7.46 -10.17
CA PHE A 119 -13.91 -8.28 -9.18
C PHE A 119 -13.00 -8.64 -8.00
N LEU A 120 -11.80 -9.14 -8.28
CA LEU A 120 -10.84 -9.50 -7.24
C LEU A 120 -10.42 -8.28 -6.40
N ALA A 121 -10.27 -7.11 -7.02
CA ALA A 121 -9.93 -5.87 -6.34
C ALA A 121 -11.04 -5.39 -5.38
N LEU A 122 -12.29 -5.72 -5.68
CA LEU A 122 -13.47 -5.35 -4.88
C LEU A 122 -13.90 -6.42 -3.89
N MET A 123 -13.15 -7.52 -3.76
CA MET A 123 -13.44 -8.52 -2.73
C MET A 123 -13.38 -7.92 -1.33
N PRO A 124 -14.15 -8.45 -0.36
CA PRO A 124 -14.24 -7.88 0.99
C PRO A 124 -12.89 -7.70 1.68
N GLU A 125 -11.99 -8.68 1.59
CA GLU A 125 -10.70 -8.65 2.26
C GLU A 125 -9.79 -7.51 1.75
N PRO A 126 -9.49 -7.38 0.44
CA PRO A 126 -8.72 -6.25 -0.07
C PRO A 126 -9.34 -4.89 0.26
N MET A 127 -10.67 -4.79 0.19
CA MET A 127 -11.39 -3.55 0.52
C MET A 127 -11.29 -3.19 1.99
N MET A 128 -11.40 -4.17 2.88
CA MET A 128 -11.22 -3.98 4.32
C MET A 128 -9.81 -3.52 4.64
N LEU A 129 -8.79 -4.16 4.06
CA LEU A 129 -7.39 -3.77 4.22
C LEU A 129 -7.13 -2.37 3.65
N ALA A 130 -7.74 -2.00 2.51
CA ALA A 130 -7.62 -0.67 1.94
C ALA A 130 -8.20 0.40 2.86
N GLY A 131 -9.27 0.08 3.60
CA GLY A 131 -9.88 0.95 4.61
C GLY A 131 -9.16 0.95 5.96
N ALA A 132 -8.07 0.24 6.12
CA ALA A 132 -7.28 0.17 7.35
C ALA A 132 -5.93 0.90 7.20
N TYR A 133 -5.25 1.12 8.33
CA TYR A 133 -3.83 1.51 8.31
C TYR A 133 -2.96 0.28 8.08
N SER A 134 -3.00 -0.23 6.84
CA SER A 134 -2.20 -1.35 6.38
C SER A 134 -1.36 -0.94 5.17
N TYR A 135 -0.20 -1.56 5.01
CA TYR A 135 0.62 -1.45 3.80
C TYR A 135 0.17 -2.41 2.69
N ASP A 136 -0.61 -3.43 3.02
CA ASP A 136 -1.03 -4.47 2.09
C ASP A 136 -1.76 -3.96 0.84
N PRO A 137 -2.66 -2.95 0.94
CA PRO A 137 -3.31 -2.39 -0.23
C PRO A 137 -2.33 -1.80 -1.23
N THR A 138 -1.32 -1.08 -0.73
CA THR A 138 -0.27 -0.49 -1.58
C THR A 138 0.54 -1.59 -2.26
N VAL A 139 0.99 -2.61 -1.51
CA VAL A 139 1.70 -3.77 -2.04
C VAL A 139 0.89 -4.43 -3.14
N THR A 140 -0.35 -4.80 -2.84
CA THR A 140 -1.25 -5.50 -3.78
C THR A 140 -1.49 -4.68 -5.04
N ALA A 141 -1.84 -3.41 -4.91
CA ALA A 141 -2.15 -2.55 -6.05
C ALA A 141 -0.94 -2.39 -7.01
N PHE A 142 0.26 -2.16 -6.46
CA PHE A 142 1.47 -2.01 -7.28
C PHE A 142 1.92 -3.31 -7.93
N LEU A 143 1.80 -4.45 -7.26
CA LEU A 143 2.05 -5.77 -7.86
C LEU A 143 1.06 -6.06 -9.01
N TRP A 144 -0.21 -5.71 -8.84
CA TRP A 144 -1.22 -5.89 -9.89
C TRP A 144 -0.97 -4.96 -11.07
N LEU A 145 -0.51 -3.74 -10.84
CA LEU A 145 -0.12 -2.83 -11.93
C LEU A 145 1.09 -3.36 -12.70
N SER A 146 2.07 -3.94 -12.01
CA SER A 146 3.20 -4.61 -12.65
C SER A 146 2.73 -5.82 -13.46
N PHE A 147 1.89 -6.67 -12.89
CA PHE A 147 1.31 -7.82 -13.56
C PHE A 147 0.49 -7.43 -14.81
N ALA A 148 -0.33 -6.38 -14.70
CA ALA A 148 -1.05 -5.82 -15.85
C ALA A 148 -0.10 -5.34 -16.95
N GLY A 149 1.05 -4.77 -16.57
CA GLY A 149 2.11 -4.41 -17.51
C GLY A 149 2.72 -5.60 -18.22
N ILE A 150 2.96 -6.71 -17.51
CA ILE A 150 3.45 -7.97 -18.10
C ILE A 150 2.41 -8.55 -19.06
N LEU A 151 1.13 -8.57 -18.67
CA LEU A 151 0.04 -9.03 -19.54
C LEU A 151 -0.08 -8.18 -20.80
N GLU A 152 0.01 -6.87 -20.68
CA GLU A 152 -0.01 -5.95 -21.83
C GLU A 152 1.19 -6.20 -22.75
N ALA A 153 2.38 -6.41 -22.20
CA ALA A 153 3.57 -6.73 -22.96
C ALA A 153 3.46 -8.09 -23.68
N ALA A 154 2.85 -9.09 -23.04
CA ALA A 154 2.72 -10.43 -23.58
C ALA A 154 1.59 -10.56 -24.62
N LEU A 155 0.42 -10.00 -24.32
CA LEU A 155 -0.83 -10.21 -25.07
C LEU A 155 -1.29 -8.97 -25.85
N GLY A 156 -0.80 -7.79 -25.52
CA GLY A 156 -1.15 -6.54 -26.18
C GLY A 156 -0.64 -6.47 -27.62
N GLY A 157 -1.20 -5.54 -28.41
CA GLY A 157 -0.84 -5.35 -29.82
C GLY A 157 0.48 -4.64 -30.08
N ARG A 158 1.13 -4.09 -29.04
CA ARG A 158 2.35 -3.28 -29.18
C ARG A 158 3.59 -4.06 -28.78
N LYS A 159 4.72 -3.73 -29.41
CA LYS A 159 6.03 -4.21 -28.95
C LYS A 159 6.39 -3.54 -27.65
N MET A 160 7.03 -4.30 -26.76
CA MET A 160 7.57 -3.80 -25.50
C MET A 160 8.69 -2.78 -25.77
N ASP A 161 8.64 -1.67 -25.09
CA ASP A 161 9.68 -0.66 -25.11
C ASP A 161 10.29 -0.48 -23.71
N TRP A 162 11.38 0.29 -23.61
CA TRP A 162 12.05 0.55 -22.34
C TRP A 162 11.19 1.26 -21.31
N LYS A 163 10.21 2.07 -21.74
CA LYS A 163 9.28 2.75 -20.84
C LYS A 163 8.32 1.75 -20.20
N ALA A 164 7.78 0.83 -20.99
CA ALA A 164 6.93 -0.25 -20.50
C ALA A 164 7.69 -1.18 -19.54
N TYR A 165 8.93 -1.55 -19.90
CA TYR A 165 9.82 -2.33 -19.05
C TYR A 165 10.09 -1.62 -17.71
N ALA A 166 10.52 -0.36 -17.75
CA ALA A 166 10.78 0.43 -16.55
C ALA A 166 9.54 0.55 -15.66
N LEU A 167 8.35 0.75 -16.24
CA LEU A 167 7.11 0.81 -15.47
C LEU A 167 6.86 -0.52 -14.74
N ILE A 168 7.00 -1.67 -15.42
CA ILE A 168 6.83 -2.99 -14.82
C ILE A 168 7.79 -3.16 -13.64
N VAL A 169 9.08 -2.90 -13.87
CA VAL A 169 10.11 -3.06 -12.84
C VAL A 169 9.90 -2.11 -11.67
N LEU A 170 9.65 -0.82 -11.91
CA LEU A 170 9.47 0.16 -10.85
C LEU A 170 8.24 -0.14 -10.00
N THR A 171 7.13 -0.51 -10.63
CA THR A 171 5.90 -0.85 -9.88
C THR A 171 6.07 -2.17 -9.12
N PHE A 172 6.79 -3.14 -9.69
CA PHE A 172 7.12 -4.38 -9.02
C PHE A 172 8.00 -4.15 -7.78
N VAL A 173 9.12 -3.44 -7.96
CA VAL A 173 10.06 -3.14 -6.87
C VAL A 173 9.33 -2.36 -5.76
N TRP A 174 8.48 -1.40 -6.12
CA TRP A 174 7.69 -0.67 -5.13
C TRP A 174 6.79 -1.59 -4.31
N GLY A 175 6.06 -2.51 -4.96
CA GLY A 175 5.21 -3.49 -4.29
C GLY A 175 6.00 -4.47 -3.42
N CYS A 176 7.15 -4.95 -3.89
CA CYS A 176 7.96 -5.95 -3.17
C CYS A 176 8.79 -5.37 -2.02
N ARG A 177 9.01 -4.03 -1.96
CA ARG A 177 9.84 -3.43 -0.89
C ARG A 177 9.39 -3.79 0.52
N VAL A 178 8.11 -3.97 0.73
CA VAL A 178 7.53 -4.29 2.04
C VAL A 178 7.48 -5.81 2.27
N LYS A 179 7.18 -6.57 1.21
CA LYS A 179 7.02 -8.03 1.27
C LYS A 179 7.83 -8.71 0.16
N ALA A 180 9.10 -8.99 0.43
CA ALA A 180 10.01 -9.64 -0.52
C ALA A 180 9.58 -11.07 -0.92
N VAL A 181 8.65 -11.69 -0.20
CA VAL A 181 8.10 -13.01 -0.53
C VAL A 181 7.45 -13.04 -1.93
N TYR A 182 7.04 -11.90 -2.46
CA TYR A 182 6.47 -11.78 -3.81
C TYR A 182 7.53 -11.64 -4.90
N ALA A 183 8.84 -11.54 -4.56
CA ALA A 183 9.91 -11.36 -5.54
C ALA A 183 9.89 -12.39 -6.70
N PRO A 184 9.59 -13.68 -6.49
CA PRO A 184 9.53 -14.63 -7.60
C PRO A 184 8.50 -14.29 -8.69
N LEU A 185 7.47 -13.50 -8.39
CA LEU A 185 6.45 -13.13 -9.37
C LEU A 185 6.99 -12.32 -10.56
N ILE A 186 8.13 -11.63 -10.42
CA ILE A 186 8.76 -10.90 -11.53
C ILE A 186 9.17 -11.83 -12.66
N LEU A 187 9.44 -13.10 -12.35
CA LEU A 187 9.82 -14.12 -13.35
C LEU A 187 8.70 -14.39 -14.38
N LEU A 188 7.46 -13.99 -14.08
CA LEU A 188 6.39 -13.98 -15.09
C LEU A 188 6.75 -13.13 -16.33
N GLY A 189 7.62 -12.13 -16.15
CA GLY A 189 8.16 -11.35 -17.29
C GLY A 189 8.94 -12.18 -18.29
N LEU A 190 9.46 -13.34 -17.91
CA LEU A 190 10.14 -14.27 -18.84
C LEU A 190 9.17 -14.93 -19.83
N MET A 191 7.87 -14.99 -19.50
CA MET A 191 6.83 -15.53 -20.37
C MET A 191 6.47 -14.61 -21.54
N ILE A 192 6.97 -13.37 -21.56
CA ILE A 192 6.73 -12.43 -22.67
C ILE A 192 7.35 -13.02 -23.94
N PRO A 193 6.54 -13.22 -25.04
CA PRO A 193 7.01 -13.83 -26.29
C PRO A 193 8.13 -13.03 -26.93
N ALA A 194 9.07 -13.72 -27.59
CA ALA A 194 10.24 -13.10 -28.21
C ALA A 194 9.87 -12.06 -29.27
N GLU A 195 8.78 -12.26 -29.99
CA GLU A 195 8.26 -11.37 -31.03
C GLU A 195 7.77 -10.01 -30.51
N LYS A 196 7.52 -9.90 -29.20
CA LYS A 196 7.12 -8.65 -28.54
C LYS A 196 8.28 -7.68 -28.31
N PHE A 197 9.52 -8.12 -28.48
CA PHE A 197 10.70 -7.28 -28.38
C PHE A 197 11.08 -6.71 -29.73
N ARG A 198 11.75 -5.55 -29.76
CA ARG A 198 12.20 -4.90 -31.01
C ARG A 198 13.42 -5.60 -31.61
N SER A 199 14.29 -6.15 -30.75
CA SER A 199 15.50 -6.87 -31.14
C SER A 199 15.81 -8.01 -30.18
N LYS A 200 16.60 -9.00 -30.63
CA LYS A 200 17.09 -10.09 -29.75
C LYS A 200 17.93 -9.53 -28.59
N ARG A 201 18.70 -8.47 -28.82
CA ARG A 201 19.50 -7.83 -27.77
C ARG A 201 18.62 -7.24 -26.66
N GLU A 202 17.59 -6.50 -27.03
CA GLU A 202 16.62 -5.97 -26.04
C GLU A 202 15.93 -7.07 -25.27
N MET A 203 15.51 -8.16 -25.95
CA MET A 203 14.92 -9.31 -25.31
C MET A 203 15.83 -9.90 -24.22
N TYR A 204 17.10 -10.18 -24.55
CA TYR A 204 18.01 -10.76 -23.57
C TYR A 204 18.31 -9.80 -22.40
N LEU A 205 18.46 -8.50 -22.67
CA LEU A 205 18.67 -7.51 -21.62
C LEU A 205 17.48 -7.39 -20.68
N MET A 206 16.27 -7.27 -21.22
CA MET A 206 15.05 -7.13 -20.41
C MET A 206 14.72 -8.42 -19.65
N LYS A 207 14.82 -9.59 -20.30
CA LYS A 207 14.62 -10.88 -19.63
C LYS A 207 15.69 -11.14 -18.57
N GLY A 208 16.94 -10.84 -18.85
CA GLY A 208 18.03 -10.91 -17.87
C GLY A 208 17.76 -9.99 -16.66
N GLY A 209 17.25 -8.80 -16.91
CA GLY A 209 16.85 -7.87 -15.83
C GLY A 209 15.75 -8.42 -14.92
N PHE A 210 14.77 -9.18 -15.45
CA PHE A 210 13.75 -9.84 -14.62
C PHE A 210 14.31 -10.94 -13.72
N ILE A 211 15.49 -11.49 -14.03
CA ILE A 211 16.16 -12.53 -13.21
C ILE A 211 16.99 -11.90 -12.09
N VAL A 212 17.50 -10.69 -12.29
CA VAL A 212 18.44 -10.03 -11.35
C VAL A 212 17.69 -9.21 -10.29
N ILE A 213 16.46 -8.81 -10.55
CA ILE A 213 15.62 -8.05 -9.61
C ILE A 213 15.06 -8.95 -8.51
#